data_49819835de647b6511531ca9a9420250
#
_entry.id   49819835de647b6511531ca9a9420250
#
_cell.length_a   1.000
_cell.length_b   1.000
_cell.length_c   1.000
_cell.angle_alpha   90.00
_cell.angle_beta   90.00
_cell.angle_gamma   90.00
#
_symmetry.space_group_name_H-M   'P 1'
#
loop_
_entity.id
_entity.type
_entity.pdbx_description
1 polymer ?
#
loop_
_entity_poly.entity_id
_entity_poly.type
_entity_poly.pdbx_seq_one_letter_code
_entity_poly.pdbx_strand_id
1 'polypeptide(L)'
;DMTNLKHWTRWFKKKTPGKKLSPKTGKTEAGYTYIMSDLHGCFDELNAMLAKIGFSDQDKLILAGDYIDRGSQNYEMLCWMEQVPQNILLLRGNHEEEFLCYLELLLAVQEKRQLVMDESSSKDLEHLYQETKNLIEQHNRQTEQIRVFDHYGTLEELITEQCISMADLRRWAARMEAMPYFCRFSLPER
;
A
#
# COMPACT_ATOMS: atom_id res chain seq x y z
N ASP A 1 -13.10 0.06 -19.58
CA ASP A 1 -12.18 0.39 -20.67
C ASP A 1 -11.02 -0.60 -20.67
N MET A 2 -10.96 -1.44 -21.71
CA MET A 2 -10.04 -2.60 -21.80
C MET A 2 -8.58 -2.23 -22.09
N THR A 3 -8.18 -0.99 -21.98
CA THR A 3 -6.81 -0.53 -22.26
C THR A 3 -5.83 -0.78 -21.11
N ASN A 4 -6.29 -0.99 -19.89
CA ASN A 4 -5.44 -1.20 -18.72
C ASN A 4 -4.92 -2.65 -18.55
N LEU A 5 -5.61 -3.66 -19.11
CA LEU A 5 -5.11 -5.05 -19.03
C LEU A 5 -3.79 -5.28 -19.78
N LYS A 6 -3.53 -4.48 -20.84
CA LYS A 6 -2.28 -4.59 -21.61
C LYS A 6 -1.05 -4.03 -20.87
N HIS A 7 -1.25 -3.11 -19.94
CA HIS A 7 -0.17 -2.56 -19.13
C HIS A 7 0.26 -3.58 -18.07
N TRP A 8 -0.70 -4.28 -17.49
CA TRP A 8 -0.48 -5.32 -16.47
C TRP A 8 0.29 -6.52 -17.03
N THR A 9 -0.10 -7.01 -18.23
CA THR A 9 0.62 -8.10 -18.92
C THR A 9 2.04 -7.71 -19.34
N ARG A 10 2.35 -6.41 -19.44
CA ARG A 10 3.71 -5.91 -19.75
C ARG A 10 4.64 -5.98 -18.55
N TRP A 11 4.12 -5.83 -17.32
CA TRP A 11 4.87 -6.02 -16.07
C TRP A 11 5.26 -7.47 -15.86
N PHE A 12 4.33 -8.41 -16.09
CA PHE A 12 4.61 -9.85 -15.95
C PHE A 12 5.52 -10.44 -17.04
N LYS A 13 5.66 -9.79 -18.20
CA LYS A 13 6.45 -10.31 -19.33
C LYS A 13 7.95 -9.99 -19.27
N LYS A 14 8.44 -9.27 -18.28
CA LYS A 14 9.81 -8.77 -18.24
C LYS A 14 10.70 -9.40 -17.18
N LYS A 15 10.63 -10.71 -16.86
CA LYS A 15 11.78 -11.40 -16.21
C LYS A 15 11.70 -12.93 -16.28
N THR A 16 12.73 -13.49 -16.86
CA THR A 16 13.42 -14.81 -16.73
C THR A 16 12.60 -16.10 -16.67
N PRO A 17 13.00 -17.11 -17.49
CA PRO A 17 12.40 -18.43 -17.43
C PRO A 17 12.94 -19.19 -16.23
N GLY A 18 12.31 -19.05 -15.09
CA GLY A 18 12.44 -19.99 -13.99
C GLY A 18 11.77 -21.30 -14.38
N LYS A 19 12.48 -22.42 -14.15
CA LYS A 19 11.99 -23.76 -14.35
C LYS A 19 10.60 -23.90 -13.72
N LYS A 20 9.54 -24.10 -14.53
CA LYS A 20 8.19 -24.37 -14.04
C LYS A 20 8.21 -25.58 -13.12
N LEU A 21 8.02 -25.35 -11.84
CA LEU A 21 7.57 -26.39 -10.91
C LEU A 21 6.10 -26.66 -11.27
N SER A 22 5.86 -27.72 -12.03
CA SER A 22 4.51 -28.20 -12.26
C SER A 22 3.97 -28.78 -10.94
N PRO A 23 2.89 -28.27 -10.36
CA PRO A 23 2.21 -28.97 -9.29
C PRO A 23 1.59 -30.23 -9.90
N LYS A 24 2.00 -31.38 -9.42
CA LYS A 24 1.32 -32.67 -9.72
C LYS A 24 0.04 -32.72 -8.87
N THR A 25 -1.02 -32.06 -9.28
CA THR A 25 -2.38 -32.35 -8.79
C THR A 25 -3.39 -31.81 -9.81
N GLY A 26 -4.40 -32.60 -10.09
CA GLY A 26 -5.37 -32.33 -11.16
C GLY A 26 -6.00 -30.96 -11.02
N LYS A 27 -5.92 -30.16 -12.11
CA LYS A 27 -6.71 -28.94 -12.28
C LYS A 27 -8.19 -29.30 -12.20
N THR A 28 -8.84 -28.88 -11.13
CA THR A 28 -10.26 -28.60 -11.17
C THR A 28 -10.43 -27.29 -11.96
N GLU A 29 -11.56 -27.06 -12.62
CA GLU A 29 -11.87 -25.82 -13.36
C GLU A 29 -11.91 -24.56 -12.48
N ALA A 30 -11.83 -24.70 -11.16
CA ALA A 30 -11.70 -23.62 -10.19
C ALA A 30 -10.23 -23.36 -9.87
N GLY A 31 -9.79 -22.09 -10.00
CA GLY A 31 -8.46 -21.64 -9.63
C GLY A 31 -8.17 -21.80 -8.14
N TYR A 32 -6.94 -21.52 -7.73
CA TYR A 32 -6.52 -21.55 -6.33
C TYR A 32 -6.90 -20.26 -5.61
N THR A 33 -7.06 -20.35 -4.28
CA THR A 33 -7.11 -19.19 -3.40
C THR A 33 -5.83 -19.12 -2.59
N TYR A 34 -5.08 -18.03 -2.76
CA TYR A 34 -3.85 -17.74 -2.03
C TYR A 34 -4.12 -16.70 -0.96
N ILE A 35 -3.43 -16.79 0.17
CA ILE A 35 -3.51 -15.81 1.26
C ILE A 35 -2.08 -15.44 1.64
N MET A 36 -1.80 -14.14 1.74
CA MET A 36 -0.52 -13.57 2.18
C MET A 36 -0.79 -12.38 3.09
N SER A 37 0.18 -12.00 3.92
CA SER A 37 0.18 -10.79 4.74
C SER A 37 1.58 -10.23 4.90
N ASP A 38 1.71 -9.06 5.54
CA ASP A 38 2.98 -8.49 5.97
C ASP A 38 3.98 -8.29 4.81
N LEU A 39 3.55 -7.62 3.75
CA LEU A 39 4.36 -7.36 2.57
C LEU A 39 5.40 -6.25 2.80
N HIS A 40 5.07 -5.27 3.64
CA HIS A 40 5.99 -4.25 4.11
C HIS A 40 6.93 -3.68 3.03
N GLY A 41 6.37 -3.11 1.96
CA GLY A 41 7.16 -2.51 0.89
C GLY A 41 8.04 -3.48 0.09
N CYS A 42 7.79 -4.80 0.17
CA CYS A 42 8.50 -5.84 -0.59
C CYS A 42 7.78 -6.10 -1.92
N PHE A 43 7.73 -5.11 -2.80
CA PHE A 43 6.96 -5.20 -4.03
C PHE A 43 7.55 -6.16 -5.08
N ASP A 44 8.88 -6.17 -5.22
CA ASP A 44 9.56 -7.11 -6.13
C ASP A 44 9.40 -8.57 -5.67
N GLU A 45 9.41 -8.81 -4.37
CA GLU A 45 9.19 -10.14 -3.79
C GLU A 45 7.76 -10.62 -3.99
N LEU A 46 6.77 -9.74 -3.84
CA LEU A 46 5.38 -10.03 -4.18
C LEU A 46 5.26 -10.45 -5.64
N ASN A 47 5.82 -9.67 -6.56
CA ASN A 47 5.79 -9.98 -7.99
C ASN A 47 6.50 -11.30 -8.31
N ALA A 48 7.66 -11.55 -7.70
CA ALA A 48 8.40 -12.79 -7.86
C ALA A 48 7.61 -14.00 -7.33
N MET A 49 6.92 -13.85 -6.19
CA MET A 49 6.06 -14.89 -5.63
C MET A 49 4.87 -15.21 -6.54
N LEU A 50 4.14 -14.17 -7.01
CA LEU A 50 3.02 -14.36 -7.93
C LEU A 50 3.45 -15.05 -9.23
N ALA A 51 4.60 -14.67 -9.79
CA ALA A 51 5.18 -15.32 -10.95
C ALA A 51 5.55 -16.78 -10.67
N LYS A 52 6.14 -17.06 -9.50
CA LYS A 52 6.57 -18.42 -9.09
C LYS A 52 5.41 -19.37 -8.94
N ILE A 53 4.28 -18.92 -8.37
CA ILE A 53 3.08 -19.75 -8.22
C ILE A 53 2.26 -19.83 -9.51
N GLY A 54 2.61 -19.02 -10.54
CA GLY A 54 1.87 -18.96 -11.80
C GLY A 54 0.48 -18.37 -11.62
N PHE A 55 0.34 -17.35 -10.73
CA PHE A 55 -0.91 -16.68 -10.45
C PHE A 55 -1.58 -16.17 -11.73
N SER A 56 -2.86 -16.40 -11.86
CA SER A 56 -3.65 -16.08 -13.04
C SER A 56 -5.00 -15.42 -12.67
N ASP A 57 -5.76 -15.01 -13.68
CA ASP A 57 -7.11 -14.45 -13.53
C ASP A 57 -8.16 -15.46 -13.00
N GLN A 58 -7.86 -16.75 -13.06
CA GLN A 58 -8.69 -17.82 -12.49
C GLN A 58 -8.46 -18.02 -10.99
N ASP A 59 -7.35 -17.53 -10.46
CA ASP A 59 -6.97 -17.65 -9.07
C ASP A 59 -7.53 -16.48 -8.26
N LYS A 60 -7.60 -16.63 -6.93
CA LYS A 60 -7.92 -15.56 -6.00
C LYS A 60 -6.72 -15.31 -5.07
N LEU A 61 -6.45 -14.03 -4.80
CA LEU A 61 -5.46 -13.64 -3.81
C LEU A 61 -6.13 -12.80 -2.74
N ILE A 62 -5.91 -13.16 -1.47
CA ILE A 62 -6.32 -12.37 -0.32
C ILE A 62 -5.04 -11.87 0.34
N LEU A 63 -4.87 -10.56 0.40
CA LEU A 63 -3.77 -9.93 1.11
C LEU A 63 -4.30 -9.36 2.41
N ALA A 64 -3.76 -9.81 3.54
CA ALA A 64 -4.33 -9.58 4.87
C ALA A 64 -3.66 -8.41 5.61
N GLY A 65 -3.35 -7.33 4.88
CA GLY A 65 -2.83 -6.09 5.45
C GLY A 65 -1.30 -6.00 5.48
N ASP A 66 -0.83 -4.87 6.02
CA ASP A 66 0.57 -4.53 6.25
C ASP A 66 1.38 -4.49 4.93
N TYR A 67 0.93 -3.62 4.02
CA TYR A 67 1.53 -3.47 2.69
C TYR A 67 2.76 -2.58 2.72
N ILE A 68 2.76 -1.56 3.56
CA ILE A 68 3.75 -0.49 3.63
C ILE A 68 4.62 -0.60 4.88
N ASP A 69 5.58 0.31 5.00
CA ASP A 69 6.57 0.43 6.06
C ASP A 69 7.65 -0.66 6.02
N ARG A 70 8.81 -0.35 6.62
CA ARG A 70 9.98 -1.22 6.79
C ARG A 70 10.75 -1.56 5.50
N GLY A 71 10.08 -1.82 4.40
CA GLY A 71 10.72 -2.10 3.11
C GLY A 71 10.98 -0.82 2.32
N SER A 72 11.64 -0.95 1.17
CA SER A 72 12.12 0.17 0.35
C SER A 72 11.26 0.49 -0.87
N GLN A 73 10.15 -0.22 -1.07
CA GLN A 73 9.31 -0.06 -2.26
C GLN A 73 7.86 0.31 -1.87
N ASN A 74 7.75 1.24 -0.89
CA ASN A 74 6.45 1.71 -0.39
C ASN A 74 5.67 2.42 -1.50
N TYR A 75 6.34 3.25 -2.30
CA TYR A 75 5.73 3.98 -3.41
C TYR A 75 5.15 3.04 -4.48
N GLU A 76 5.93 2.06 -4.92
CA GLU A 76 5.49 1.07 -5.91
C GLU A 76 4.32 0.24 -5.38
N MET A 77 4.36 -0.12 -4.10
CA MET A 77 3.28 -0.85 -3.45
C MET A 77 1.99 -0.03 -3.42
N LEU A 78 2.06 1.24 -3.02
CA LEU A 78 0.91 2.15 -2.99
C LEU A 78 0.31 2.37 -4.38
N CYS A 79 1.15 2.61 -5.39
CA CYS A 79 0.72 2.74 -6.78
C CYS A 79 0.06 1.45 -7.31
N TRP A 80 0.59 0.29 -6.93
CA TRP A 80 0.01 -0.99 -7.32
C TRP A 80 -1.35 -1.23 -6.66
N MET A 81 -1.51 -0.87 -5.39
CA MET A 81 -2.76 -1.02 -4.64
C MET A 81 -3.95 -0.27 -5.28
N GLU A 82 -3.69 0.81 -6.02
CA GLU A 82 -4.73 1.53 -6.76
C GLU A 82 -5.30 0.74 -7.94
N GLN A 83 -4.55 -0.20 -8.48
CA GLN A 83 -4.83 -0.85 -9.76
C GLN A 83 -4.94 -2.37 -9.66
N VAL A 84 -5.12 -2.92 -8.46
CA VAL A 84 -5.24 -4.38 -8.30
C VAL A 84 -6.46 -4.93 -9.04
N PRO A 85 -6.33 -6.08 -9.72
CA PRO A 85 -7.44 -6.73 -10.38
C PRO A 85 -8.49 -7.26 -9.39
N GLN A 86 -9.71 -7.49 -9.90
CA GLN A 86 -10.86 -7.89 -9.08
C GLN A 86 -10.69 -9.23 -8.35
N ASN A 87 -9.80 -10.07 -8.81
CA ASN A 87 -9.49 -11.35 -8.17
C ASN A 87 -8.46 -11.23 -7.03
N ILE A 88 -8.02 -10.00 -6.71
CA ILE A 88 -7.19 -9.69 -5.54
C ILE A 88 -8.01 -8.88 -4.53
N LEU A 89 -8.17 -9.40 -3.33
CA LEU A 89 -8.81 -8.72 -2.21
C LEU A 89 -7.75 -8.18 -1.26
N LEU A 90 -7.79 -6.87 -1.01
CA LEU A 90 -6.95 -6.22 -0.01
C LEU A 90 -7.74 -6.04 1.28
N LEU A 91 -7.22 -6.53 2.39
CA LEU A 91 -7.72 -6.23 3.73
C LEU A 91 -6.86 -5.15 4.37
N ARG A 92 -7.42 -4.39 5.30
CA ARG A 92 -6.70 -3.34 6.02
C ARG A 92 -5.94 -3.93 7.20
N GLY A 93 -4.64 -3.64 7.30
CA GLY A 93 -3.80 -3.96 8.44
C GLY A 93 -3.59 -2.76 9.37
N ASN A 94 -2.82 -2.93 10.41
CA ASN A 94 -2.52 -1.85 11.36
C ASN A 94 -1.57 -0.78 10.77
N HIS A 95 -0.72 -1.12 9.81
CA HIS A 95 0.15 -0.16 9.14
C HIS A 95 -0.65 0.80 8.25
N GLU A 96 -1.69 0.32 7.59
CA GLU A 96 -2.62 1.17 6.84
C GLU A 96 -3.42 2.09 7.77
N GLU A 97 -3.82 1.63 8.96
CA GLU A 97 -4.45 2.48 9.98
C GLU A 97 -3.51 3.57 10.48
N GLU A 98 -2.25 3.24 10.71
CA GLU A 98 -1.25 4.21 11.15
C GLU A 98 -1.01 5.28 10.08
N PHE A 99 -0.95 4.89 8.81
CA PHE A 99 -0.84 5.83 7.68
C PHE A 99 -2.04 6.79 7.63
N LEU A 100 -3.26 6.29 7.84
CA LEU A 100 -4.47 7.13 7.90
C LEU A 100 -4.41 8.12 9.07
N CYS A 101 -3.96 7.69 10.24
CA CYS A 101 -3.76 8.58 11.39
C CYS A 101 -2.73 9.68 11.10
N TYR A 102 -1.66 9.38 10.38
CA TYR A 102 -0.69 10.41 9.97
C TYR A 102 -1.29 11.43 9.02
N LEU A 103 -2.11 11.00 8.07
CA LEU A 103 -2.82 11.93 7.18
C LEU A 103 -3.80 12.82 7.96
N GLU A 104 -4.58 12.26 8.88
CA GLU A 104 -5.48 13.03 9.75
C GLU A 104 -4.70 14.10 10.54
N LEU A 105 -3.52 13.76 11.03
CA LEU A 105 -2.66 14.68 11.76
C LEU A 105 -2.14 15.82 10.88
N LEU A 106 -1.71 15.52 9.65
CA LEU A 106 -1.31 16.52 8.66
C LEU A 106 -2.46 17.51 8.39
N LEU A 107 -3.66 16.99 8.17
CA LEU A 107 -4.85 17.80 7.92
C LEU A 107 -5.23 18.67 9.11
N ALA A 108 -5.14 18.15 10.33
CA ALA A 108 -5.38 18.90 11.55
C ALA A 108 -4.37 20.06 11.73
N VAL A 109 -3.11 19.85 11.35
CA VAL A 109 -2.09 20.92 11.39
C VAL A 109 -2.35 21.95 10.29
N GLN A 110 -2.70 21.51 9.09
CA GLN A 110 -3.08 22.41 7.98
C GLN A 110 -4.22 23.35 8.42
N GLU A 111 -5.29 22.81 8.98
CA GLU A 111 -6.43 23.58 9.46
C GLU A 111 -6.04 24.53 10.60
N LYS A 112 -5.36 24.03 11.63
CA LYS A 112 -4.93 24.81 12.80
C LYS A 112 -4.03 25.99 12.42
N ARG A 113 -3.16 25.80 11.43
CA ARG A 113 -2.23 26.80 10.93
C ARG A 113 -2.82 27.67 9.82
N GLN A 114 -4.01 27.35 9.34
CA GLN A 114 -4.68 28.02 8.21
C GLN A 114 -3.79 28.07 6.96
N LEU A 115 -3.07 26.97 6.68
CA LEU A 115 -2.17 26.88 5.55
C LEU A 115 -2.99 26.74 4.25
N VAL A 116 -2.79 27.68 3.34
CA VAL A 116 -3.32 27.57 1.96
C VAL A 116 -2.32 26.74 1.15
N MET A 117 -2.78 25.63 0.61
CA MET A 117 -1.94 24.68 -0.11
C MET A 117 -2.52 24.41 -1.50
N ASP A 118 -1.64 24.24 -2.46
CA ASP A 118 -1.98 23.57 -3.71
C ASP A 118 -1.85 22.04 -3.50
N GLU A 119 -2.97 21.34 -3.59
CA GLU A 119 -3.00 19.87 -3.36
C GLU A 119 -2.13 19.09 -4.36
N SER A 120 -1.77 19.68 -5.49
CA SER A 120 -0.85 19.07 -6.46
C SER A 120 0.62 19.42 -6.22
N SER A 121 0.91 20.32 -5.27
CA SER A 121 2.26 20.78 -4.96
C SER A 121 2.96 19.86 -3.96
N SER A 122 4.01 19.21 -4.39
CA SER A 122 4.88 18.42 -3.49
C SER A 122 5.59 19.29 -2.45
N LYS A 123 5.93 20.53 -2.81
CA LYS A 123 6.58 21.47 -1.89
C LYS A 123 5.68 21.92 -0.75
N ASP A 124 4.38 22.10 -1.03
CA ASP A 124 3.43 22.46 -0.01
C ASP A 124 3.21 21.31 0.96
N LEU A 125 3.19 20.08 0.46
CA LEU A 125 3.12 18.89 1.29
C LEU A 125 4.38 18.73 2.13
N GLU A 126 5.56 18.92 1.56
CA GLU A 126 6.83 18.88 2.30
C GLU A 126 6.86 19.92 3.43
N HIS A 127 6.41 21.14 3.15
CA HIS A 127 6.30 22.18 4.17
C HIS A 127 5.33 21.79 5.30
N LEU A 128 4.15 21.25 4.97
CA LEU A 128 3.18 20.78 5.95
C LEU A 128 3.74 19.63 6.80
N TYR A 129 4.46 18.68 6.17
CA TYR A 129 5.11 17.58 6.87
C TYR A 129 6.12 18.08 7.91
N GLN A 130 7.00 19.03 7.53
CA GLN A 130 7.99 19.62 8.45
C GLN A 130 7.33 20.40 9.59
N GLU A 131 6.28 21.17 9.32
CA GLU A 131 5.50 21.86 10.35
C GLU A 131 4.90 20.85 11.34
N THR A 132 4.34 19.75 10.85
CA THR A 132 3.75 18.72 11.68
C THR A 132 4.80 18.06 12.58
N LYS A 133 5.94 17.69 12.00
CA LYS A 133 7.09 17.10 12.73
C LYS A 133 7.57 18.02 13.85
N ASN A 134 7.76 19.30 13.55
CA ASN A 134 8.18 20.32 14.53
C ASN A 134 7.18 20.47 15.69
N LEU A 135 5.87 20.48 15.39
CA LEU A 135 4.84 20.59 16.44
C LEU A 135 4.82 19.38 17.37
N ILE A 136 5.02 18.18 16.85
CA ILE A 136 5.09 16.97 17.66
C ILE A 136 6.35 16.98 18.53
N GLU A 137 7.49 17.36 17.99
CA GLU A 137 8.72 17.49 18.76
C GLU A 137 8.60 18.52 19.90
N GLN A 138 7.96 19.67 19.62
CA GLN A 138 7.69 20.67 20.66
C GLN A 138 6.77 20.13 21.75
N HIS A 139 5.71 19.40 21.36
CA HIS A 139 4.80 18.75 22.30
C HIS A 139 5.54 17.75 23.18
N ASN A 140 6.37 16.89 22.60
CA ASN A 140 7.15 15.89 23.31
C ASN A 140 8.14 16.50 24.32
N ARG A 141 8.70 17.68 24.05
CA ARG A 141 9.56 18.42 24.99
C ARG A 141 8.79 19.00 26.18
N GLN A 142 7.48 19.20 26.04
CA GLN A 142 6.64 19.83 27.07
C GLN A 142 5.83 18.81 27.88
N THR A 143 5.76 17.58 27.45
CA THR A 143 4.96 16.52 28.07
C THR A 143 5.82 15.27 28.30
N GLU A 144 5.44 14.44 29.29
CA GLU A 144 6.06 13.14 29.47
C GLU A 144 5.57 12.07 28.49
N GLN A 145 4.57 12.43 27.68
CA GLN A 145 3.99 11.53 26.66
C GLN A 145 4.73 11.70 25.34
N ILE A 146 5.46 10.66 24.94
CA ILE A 146 6.13 10.61 23.64
C ILE A 146 5.08 10.22 22.59
N ARG A 147 4.89 11.09 21.61
CA ARG A 147 4.14 10.79 20.37
C ARG A 147 5.15 10.53 19.27
N VAL A 148 4.92 9.49 18.51
CA VAL A 148 5.72 9.17 17.33
C VAL A 148 4.90 9.50 16.10
N PHE A 149 5.50 10.21 15.16
CA PHE A 149 4.93 10.55 13.88
C PHE A 149 5.85 10.01 12.80
N ASP A 150 5.27 9.31 11.84
CA ASP A 150 6.01 8.66 10.76
C ASP A 150 7.13 7.75 11.28
N HIS A 151 6.71 6.80 12.13
CA HIS A 151 7.62 5.91 12.90
C HIS A 151 8.64 5.18 12.01
N TYR A 152 8.24 4.81 10.80
CA TYR A 152 9.08 4.07 9.86
C TYR A 152 9.75 4.98 8.81
N GLY A 153 9.45 6.28 8.81
CA GLY A 153 9.96 7.23 7.82
C GLY A 153 9.34 7.08 6.43
N THR A 154 8.23 6.35 6.34
CA THR A 154 7.56 6.10 5.05
C THR A 154 7.02 7.37 4.43
N LEU A 155 6.39 8.26 5.21
CA LEU A 155 5.92 9.55 4.69
C LEU A 155 7.10 10.44 4.29
N GLU A 156 8.18 10.46 5.07
CA GLU A 156 9.39 11.23 4.73
C GLU A 156 9.97 10.78 3.39
N GLU A 157 10.13 9.46 3.19
CA GLU A 157 10.58 8.87 1.92
C GLU A 157 9.68 9.29 0.76
N LEU A 158 8.38 9.08 0.89
CA LEU A 158 7.41 9.39 -0.15
C LEU A 158 7.42 10.88 -0.53
N ILE A 159 7.51 11.76 0.45
CA ILE A 159 7.48 13.22 0.24
C ILE A 159 8.80 13.72 -0.34
N THR A 160 9.93 13.29 0.20
CA THR A 160 11.24 13.86 -0.14
C THR A 160 11.88 13.19 -1.37
N GLU A 161 11.71 11.88 -1.52
CA GLU A 161 12.35 11.12 -2.60
C GLU A 161 11.42 10.93 -3.80
N GLN A 162 10.14 10.66 -3.55
CA GLN A 162 9.16 10.44 -4.61
C GLN A 162 8.39 11.71 -5.01
N CYS A 163 8.59 12.81 -4.26
CA CYS A 163 7.98 14.12 -4.53
C CYS A 163 6.45 14.04 -4.68
N ILE A 164 5.80 13.22 -3.86
CA ILE A 164 4.33 13.07 -3.88
C ILE A 164 3.62 14.36 -3.46
N SER A 165 2.35 14.44 -3.73
CA SER A 165 1.47 15.56 -3.38
C SER A 165 0.41 15.15 -2.36
N MET A 166 -0.32 16.12 -1.80
CA MET A 166 -1.47 15.86 -0.94
C MET A 166 -2.56 15.07 -1.68
N ALA A 167 -2.72 15.32 -2.98
CA ALA A 167 -3.67 14.56 -3.80
C ALA A 167 -3.31 13.08 -3.88
N ASP A 168 -2.02 12.73 -3.92
CA ASP A 168 -1.55 11.34 -3.88
C ASP A 168 -1.90 10.67 -2.54
N LEU A 169 -1.58 11.34 -1.42
CA LEU A 169 -1.92 10.84 -0.09
C LEU A 169 -3.42 10.58 0.07
N ARG A 170 -4.26 11.52 -0.39
CA ARG A 170 -5.73 11.37 -0.32
C ARG A 170 -6.23 10.20 -1.16
N ARG A 171 -5.67 9.96 -2.33
CA ARG A 171 -6.05 8.81 -3.17
C ARG A 171 -5.73 7.48 -2.47
N TRP A 172 -4.54 7.36 -1.92
CA TRP A 172 -4.13 6.16 -1.20
C TRP A 172 -4.94 5.96 0.08
N ALA A 173 -5.18 7.04 0.84
CA ALA A 173 -6.04 6.99 2.01
C ALA A 173 -7.46 6.53 1.67
N ALA A 174 -8.08 7.09 0.64
CA ALA A 174 -9.40 6.66 0.19
C ALA A 174 -9.42 5.17 -0.22
N ARG A 175 -8.34 4.67 -0.81
CA ARG A 175 -8.19 3.24 -1.13
C ARG A 175 -8.10 2.40 0.14
N MET A 176 -7.31 2.82 1.13
CA MET A 176 -7.17 2.12 2.41
C MET A 176 -8.47 2.13 3.21
N GLU A 177 -9.17 3.28 3.27
CA GLU A 177 -10.47 3.39 3.92
C GLU A 177 -11.52 2.45 3.35
N ALA A 178 -11.48 2.20 2.04
CA ALA A 178 -12.37 1.28 1.36
C ALA A 178 -12.04 -0.21 1.60
N MET A 179 -10.89 -0.53 2.20
CA MET A 179 -10.51 -1.91 2.49
C MET A 179 -11.29 -2.46 3.68
N PRO A 180 -11.87 -3.67 3.59
CA PRO A 180 -12.46 -4.34 4.74
C PRO A 180 -11.38 -4.83 5.72
N TYR A 181 -11.70 -4.90 7.01
CA TYR A 181 -10.80 -5.47 8.04
C TYR A 181 -10.78 -6.99 8.03
N PHE A 182 -11.80 -7.62 7.48
CA PHE A 182 -11.93 -9.08 7.43
C PHE A 182 -12.73 -9.50 6.21
N CYS A 183 -12.53 -10.74 5.79
CA CYS A 183 -13.36 -11.38 4.78
C CYS A 183 -13.77 -12.78 5.23
N ARG A 184 -14.86 -13.26 4.68
CA ARG A 184 -15.32 -14.65 4.85
C ARG A 184 -15.28 -15.36 3.51
N PHE A 185 -14.65 -16.52 3.47
CA PHE A 185 -14.65 -17.37 2.29
C PHE A 185 -14.93 -18.81 2.68
N SER A 186 -15.52 -19.57 1.78
CA SER A 186 -15.79 -20.99 1.97
C SER A 186 -14.77 -21.80 1.17
N LEU A 187 -14.20 -22.81 1.80
CA LEU A 187 -13.39 -23.80 1.08
C LEU A 187 -14.34 -24.75 0.33
N PRO A 188 -13.98 -25.20 -0.87
CA PRO A 188 -14.74 -26.25 -1.54
C PRO A 188 -14.74 -27.50 -0.67
N GLU A 189 -15.88 -28.15 -0.57
CA GLU A 189 -15.99 -29.45 0.07
C GLU A 189 -15.06 -30.45 -0.66
N ARG A 190 -14.32 -31.25 0.11
CA ARG A 190 -13.41 -32.27 -0.42
C ARG A 190 -14.18 -33.48 -0.87
#